data_ccf2b12eed7c82e6823474e1d19b421e
#
_entry.id   ccf2b12eed7c82e6823474e1d19b421e
#
_cell.length_a   1.000
_cell.length_b   1.000
_cell.length_c   1.000
_cell.angle_alpha   90.00
_cell.angle_beta   90.00
_cell.angle_gamma   90.00
#
_symmetry.space_group_name_H-M   'P 1'
#
loop_
_entity.id
_entity.type
_entity.pdbx_description
1 polymer ?
#
loop_
_entity_poly.entity_id
_entity_poly.type
_entity_poly.pdbx_seq_one_letter_code
_entity_poly.pdbx_strand_id
1 'polypeptide(L)'
;MRALVVGASGQVGGALLDVLRQRRHDAIGTYAHHPVEGATPLDILDPAAVEQAVTDARPDWIFCPAALSHVDYCEDHADEAFAINRDAPLRLARAGQRVGAGFVFYSSDYVFDGHRGPFTEDDTPRPLGVYGRSKLEAEQALLASVRRVLVLRTSVVYGPERQEKNFAYQLIRACRAGQTFRPAVDQRASPTYNRDLAAASVELVERGLAGLYHVAGSATLDRYAFALLVCDVFGLDRSHLVPVKTSELSQKTGRPLDGGLSVARAQALLATPLRGPEAGLRAMREAIGG
;
A
#
# COMPACT_ATOMS: atom_id res chain seq x y z
N MET A 1 -3.76 -13.37 -17.92
CA MET A 1 -2.59 -12.48 -18.13
C MET A 1 -1.39 -13.02 -17.41
N ARG A 2 -0.19 -12.65 -17.85
CA ARG A 2 1.07 -12.87 -17.14
C ARG A 2 1.40 -11.63 -16.33
N ALA A 3 1.55 -11.75 -15.01
CA ALA A 3 1.77 -10.65 -14.09
C ALA A 3 3.10 -10.78 -13.36
N LEU A 4 3.92 -9.72 -13.37
CA LEU A 4 5.13 -9.61 -12.55
C LEU A 4 4.82 -8.78 -11.29
N VAL A 5 4.96 -9.37 -10.11
CA VAL A 5 4.75 -8.71 -8.81
C VAL A 5 6.10 -8.39 -8.18
N VAL A 6 6.47 -7.12 -8.16
CA VAL A 6 7.75 -6.64 -7.60
C VAL A 6 7.57 -6.26 -6.14
N GLY A 7 8.20 -7.04 -5.24
CA GLY A 7 8.00 -6.92 -3.80
C GLY A 7 6.97 -7.91 -3.23
N ALA A 8 6.99 -9.14 -3.73
CA ALA A 8 6.08 -10.24 -3.34
C ALA A 8 6.15 -10.62 -1.85
N SER A 9 7.24 -10.29 -1.16
CA SER A 9 7.41 -10.54 0.28
C SER A 9 6.66 -9.55 1.18
N GLY A 10 6.20 -8.40 0.63
CA GLY A 10 5.42 -7.41 1.36
C GLY A 10 3.93 -7.76 1.44
N GLN A 11 3.20 -7.07 2.33
CA GLN A 11 1.77 -7.34 2.58
C GLN A 11 0.87 -7.18 1.33
N VAL A 12 1.14 -6.20 0.48
CA VAL A 12 0.38 -5.99 -0.78
C VAL A 12 0.83 -6.99 -1.84
N GLY A 13 2.15 -7.23 -1.96
CA GLY A 13 2.71 -8.16 -2.94
C GLY A 13 2.26 -9.60 -2.71
N GLY A 14 2.24 -10.06 -1.46
CA GLY A 14 1.73 -11.39 -1.11
C GLY A 14 0.24 -11.54 -1.44
N ALA A 15 -0.58 -10.55 -1.05
CA ALA A 15 -2.01 -10.54 -1.38
C ALA A 15 -2.26 -10.52 -2.90
N LEU A 16 -1.44 -9.81 -3.67
CA LEU A 16 -1.52 -9.80 -5.14
C LEU A 16 -1.23 -11.17 -5.74
N LEU A 17 -0.17 -11.86 -5.29
CA LEU A 17 0.12 -13.21 -5.76
C LEU A 17 -1.04 -14.16 -5.50
N ASP A 18 -1.64 -14.10 -4.30
CA ASP A 18 -2.79 -14.95 -3.93
C ASP A 18 -3.98 -14.66 -4.84
N VAL A 19 -4.35 -13.40 -5.03
CA VAL A 19 -5.49 -12.99 -5.86
C VAL A 19 -5.28 -13.35 -7.33
N LEU A 20 -4.08 -13.08 -7.88
CA LEU A 20 -3.74 -13.39 -9.26
C LEU A 20 -3.87 -14.90 -9.53
N ARG A 21 -3.34 -15.74 -8.63
CA ARG A 21 -3.43 -17.20 -8.72
C ARG A 21 -4.87 -17.70 -8.60
N GLN A 22 -5.64 -17.16 -7.65
CA GLN A 22 -7.08 -17.48 -7.50
C GLN A 22 -7.88 -17.15 -8.76
N ARG A 23 -7.52 -16.05 -9.44
CA ARG A 23 -8.12 -15.66 -10.73
C ARG A 23 -7.49 -16.35 -11.95
N ARG A 24 -6.62 -17.36 -11.71
CA ARG A 24 -5.96 -18.18 -12.75
C ARG A 24 -5.05 -17.37 -13.69
N HIS A 25 -4.42 -16.33 -13.17
CA HIS A 25 -3.38 -15.61 -13.89
C HIS A 25 -2.00 -16.25 -13.64
N ASP A 26 -1.08 -16.14 -14.59
CA ASP A 26 0.32 -16.51 -14.44
C ASP A 26 1.02 -15.42 -13.62
N ALA A 27 1.30 -15.69 -12.35
CA ALA A 27 1.82 -14.72 -11.39
C ALA A 27 3.25 -15.05 -10.99
N ILE A 28 4.19 -14.20 -11.40
CA ILE A 28 5.63 -14.27 -11.09
C ILE A 28 5.92 -13.26 -9.98
N GLY A 29 6.50 -13.71 -8.86
CA GLY A 29 6.89 -12.85 -7.76
C GLY A 29 8.38 -12.54 -7.73
N THR A 30 8.75 -11.35 -7.24
CA THR A 30 10.14 -11.04 -6.88
C THR A 30 10.24 -10.50 -5.47
N TYR A 31 11.41 -10.65 -4.85
CA TYR A 31 11.69 -10.14 -3.50
C TYR A 31 13.11 -9.54 -3.44
N ALA A 32 13.32 -8.59 -2.50
CA ALA A 32 14.65 -8.05 -2.23
C ALA A 32 15.36 -8.79 -1.08
N HIS A 33 14.81 -8.69 0.15
CA HIS A 33 15.49 -9.17 1.35
C HIS A 33 14.85 -10.40 2.02
N HIS A 34 13.55 -10.65 1.77
CA HIS A 34 12.82 -11.73 2.42
C HIS A 34 12.37 -12.74 1.37
N PRO A 35 13.04 -13.92 1.29
CA PRO A 35 12.69 -14.95 0.33
C PRO A 35 11.23 -15.40 0.42
N VAL A 36 10.62 -15.61 -0.73
CA VAL A 36 9.26 -16.15 -0.87
C VAL A 36 9.34 -17.33 -1.80
N GLU A 37 8.72 -18.43 -1.43
CA GLU A 37 8.68 -19.65 -2.26
C GLU A 37 8.09 -19.37 -3.64
N GLY A 38 8.77 -19.81 -4.67
CA GLY A 38 8.38 -19.59 -6.07
C GLY A 38 8.57 -18.15 -6.57
N ALA A 39 9.28 -17.30 -5.81
CA ALA A 39 9.68 -15.97 -6.27
C ALA A 39 11.21 -15.88 -6.46
N THR A 40 11.65 -14.94 -7.30
CA THR A 40 13.06 -14.72 -7.60
C THR A 40 13.62 -13.48 -6.92
N PRO A 41 14.92 -13.43 -6.55
CA PRO A 41 15.50 -12.22 -6.00
C PRO A 41 15.55 -11.12 -7.07
N LEU A 42 15.29 -9.87 -6.67
CA LEU A 42 15.41 -8.69 -7.52
C LEU A 42 15.71 -7.46 -6.66
N ASP A 43 16.90 -6.89 -6.90
CA ASP A 43 17.20 -5.53 -6.45
C ASP A 43 16.68 -4.53 -7.50
N ILE A 44 15.67 -3.75 -7.14
CA ILE A 44 15.09 -2.73 -8.04
C ILE A 44 16.01 -1.53 -8.27
N LEU A 45 17.08 -1.40 -7.48
CA LEU A 45 18.10 -0.37 -7.66
C LEU A 45 19.13 -0.76 -8.71
N ASP A 46 19.27 -2.04 -9.04
CA ASP A 46 20.13 -2.52 -10.12
C ASP A 46 19.40 -2.45 -11.49
N PRO A 47 19.84 -1.55 -12.40
CA PRO A 47 19.23 -1.41 -13.71
C PRO A 47 19.30 -2.68 -14.57
N ALA A 48 20.43 -3.41 -14.50
CA ALA A 48 20.63 -4.62 -15.30
C ALA A 48 19.71 -5.75 -14.82
N ALA A 49 19.60 -5.93 -13.49
CA ALA A 49 18.69 -6.90 -12.90
C ALA A 49 17.23 -6.62 -13.25
N VAL A 50 16.82 -5.33 -13.25
CA VAL A 50 15.47 -4.90 -13.64
C VAL A 50 15.19 -5.25 -15.12
N GLU A 51 16.09 -4.92 -16.03
CA GLU A 51 15.95 -5.23 -17.45
C GLU A 51 15.85 -6.75 -17.70
N GLN A 52 16.73 -7.52 -17.06
CA GLN A 52 16.71 -8.97 -17.17
C GLN A 52 15.42 -9.58 -16.65
N ALA A 53 14.98 -9.18 -15.45
CA ALA A 53 13.76 -9.69 -14.85
C ALA A 53 12.52 -9.43 -15.72
N VAL A 54 12.40 -8.23 -16.30
CA VAL A 54 11.28 -7.87 -17.19
C VAL A 54 11.38 -8.62 -18.52
N THR A 55 12.58 -8.78 -19.07
CA THR A 55 12.81 -9.50 -20.35
C THR A 55 12.48 -10.98 -20.21
N ASP A 56 12.89 -11.61 -19.13
CA ASP A 56 12.61 -13.04 -18.85
C ASP A 56 11.13 -13.29 -18.54
N ALA A 57 10.54 -12.43 -17.73
CA ALA A 57 9.13 -12.55 -17.35
C ALA A 57 8.19 -12.27 -18.51
N ARG A 58 8.50 -11.34 -19.43
CA ARG A 58 7.61 -10.85 -20.50
C ARG A 58 6.18 -10.65 -20.02
N PRO A 59 5.96 -9.83 -18.99
CA PRO A 59 4.65 -9.69 -18.38
C PRO A 59 3.69 -8.88 -19.27
N ASP A 60 2.39 -9.13 -19.13
CA ASP A 60 1.33 -8.24 -19.63
C ASP A 60 1.18 -7.01 -18.72
N TRP A 61 1.44 -7.21 -17.41
CA TRP A 61 1.38 -6.17 -16.37
C TRP A 61 2.43 -6.39 -15.30
N ILE A 62 3.00 -5.27 -14.83
CA ILE A 62 3.90 -5.21 -13.67
C ILE A 62 3.16 -4.54 -12.51
N PHE A 63 3.02 -5.22 -11.38
CA PHE A 63 2.53 -4.66 -10.13
C PHE A 63 3.72 -4.34 -9.24
N CYS A 64 3.89 -3.07 -8.85
CA CYS A 64 5.04 -2.61 -8.07
C CYS A 64 4.63 -2.07 -6.69
N PRO A 65 4.29 -2.94 -5.72
CA PRO A 65 4.10 -2.55 -4.33
C PRO A 65 5.41 -2.35 -3.55
N ALA A 66 6.58 -2.66 -4.14
CA ALA A 66 7.87 -2.40 -3.52
C ALA A 66 8.05 -0.92 -3.23
N ALA A 67 8.38 -0.57 -1.99
CA ALA A 67 8.58 0.80 -1.55
C ALA A 67 9.35 0.88 -0.23
N LEU A 68 10.06 1.97 -0.01
CA LEU A 68 10.54 2.39 1.30
C LEU A 68 9.41 3.17 1.99
N SER A 69 8.68 2.52 2.92
CA SER A 69 7.46 3.07 3.53
C SER A 69 7.62 3.57 4.96
N HIS A 70 8.81 3.48 5.53
CA HIS A 70 9.09 3.98 6.88
C HIS A 70 9.27 5.50 6.82
N VAL A 71 8.21 6.25 7.15
CA VAL A 71 8.10 7.70 6.92
C VAL A 71 9.23 8.49 7.59
N ASP A 72 9.53 8.22 8.88
CA ASP A 72 10.60 8.93 9.59
C ASP A 72 12.00 8.55 9.11
N TYR A 73 12.20 7.32 8.64
CA TYR A 73 13.46 6.91 8.01
C TYR A 73 13.70 7.66 6.70
N CYS A 74 12.63 7.88 5.90
CA CYS A 74 12.74 8.64 4.66
C CYS A 74 13.21 10.09 4.90
N GLU A 75 12.86 10.70 6.03
CA GLU A 75 13.33 12.06 6.35
C GLU A 75 14.86 12.12 6.53
N ASP A 76 15.45 11.10 7.14
CA ASP A 76 16.90 11.02 7.35
C ASP A 76 17.65 10.51 6.09
N HIS A 77 16.95 9.83 5.17
CA HIS A 77 17.53 9.12 4.02
C HIS A 77 16.81 9.50 2.72
N ALA A 78 16.74 10.80 2.43
CA ALA A 78 15.97 11.33 1.31
C ALA A 78 16.41 10.75 -0.05
N ASP A 79 17.72 10.65 -0.30
CA ASP A 79 18.25 10.12 -1.57
C ASP A 79 17.84 8.66 -1.78
N GLU A 80 17.91 7.83 -0.75
CA GLU A 80 17.45 6.44 -0.80
C GLU A 80 15.93 6.37 -1.01
N ALA A 81 15.16 7.23 -0.33
CA ALA A 81 13.71 7.28 -0.50
C ALA A 81 13.32 7.63 -1.95
N PHE A 82 13.98 8.61 -2.57
CA PHE A 82 13.73 8.95 -3.97
C PHE A 82 14.19 7.85 -4.92
N ALA A 83 15.35 7.24 -4.68
CA ALA A 83 15.86 6.14 -5.50
C ALA A 83 14.88 4.94 -5.52
N ILE A 84 14.35 4.55 -4.35
CA ILE A 84 13.44 3.40 -4.22
C ILE A 84 12.00 3.75 -4.62
N ASN A 85 11.47 4.90 -4.19
CA ASN A 85 10.05 5.22 -4.35
C ASN A 85 9.72 5.91 -5.68
N ARG A 86 10.69 6.58 -6.33
CA ARG A 86 10.50 7.31 -7.58
C ARG A 86 11.27 6.69 -8.74
N ASP A 87 12.60 6.58 -8.62
CA ASP A 87 13.46 6.27 -9.76
C ASP A 87 13.37 4.79 -10.17
N ALA A 88 13.33 3.88 -9.21
CA ALA A 88 13.21 2.45 -9.46
C ALA A 88 11.85 2.07 -10.10
N PRO A 89 10.68 2.53 -9.59
CA PRO A 89 9.40 2.31 -10.26
C PRO A 89 9.34 2.87 -11.68
N LEU A 90 9.92 4.06 -11.91
CA LEU A 90 9.97 4.65 -13.25
C LEU A 90 10.83 3.82 -14.21
N ARG A 91 11.96 3.28 -13.73
CA ARG A 91 12.83 2.36 -14.50
C ARG A 91 12.08 1.06 -14.84
N LEU A 92 11.43 0.45 -13.87
CA LEU A 92 10.61 -0.76 -14.05
C LEU A 92 9.50 -0.52 -15.08
N ALA A 93 8.77 0.59 -14.97
CA ALA A 93 7.68 0.93 -15.89
C ALA A 93 8.19 1.13 -17.33
N ARG A 94 9.35 1.78 -17.50
CA ARG A 94 10.00 1.96 -18.81
C ARG A 94 10.48 0.63 -19.39
N ALA A 95 11.06 -0.25 -18.58
CA ALA A 95 11.42 -1.60 -19.00
C ALA A 95 10.18 -2.39 -19.44
N GLY A 96 9.11 -2.35 -18.64
CA GLY A 96 7.82 -2.94 -18.99
C GLY A 96 7.24 -2.43 -20.30
N GLN A 97 7.27 -1.10 -20.51
CA GLN A 97 6.75 -0.49 -21.74
C GLN A 97 7.48 -0.98 -23.00
N ARG A 98 8.80 -1.31 -22.93
CA ARG A 98 9.54 -1.87 -24.07
C ARG A 98 9.08 -3.27 -24.48
N VAL A 99 8.54 -4.05 -23.55
CA VAL A 99 7.94 -5.36 -23.82
C VAL A 99 6.41 -5.32 -23.97
N GLY A 100 5.81 -4.12 -23.97
CA GLY A 100 4.36 -3.91 -24.11
C GLY A 100 3.55 -4.08 -22.82
N ALA A 101 4.21 -4.22 -21.67
CA ALA A 101 3.54 -4.36 -20.37
C ALA A 101 2.90 -3.06 -19.89
N GLY A 102 1.76 -3.16 -19.17
CA GLY A 102 1.23 -2.11 -18.33
C GLY A 102 1.90 -2.10 -16.96
N PHE A 103 1.71 -1.01 -16.21
CA PHE A 103 2.35 -0.81 -14.91
C PHE A 103 1.34 -0.34 -13.86
N VAL A 104 1.34 -0.99 -12.69
CA VAL A 104 0.54 -0.60 -11.53
C VAL A 104 1.48 -0.09 -10.43
N PHE A 105 1.28 1.17 -10.05
CA PHE A 105 2.04 1.84 -9.00
C PHE A 105 1.17 2.06 -7.77
N TYR A 106 1.68 1.72 -6.59
CA TYR A 106 1.02 1.94 -5.30
C TYR A 106 1.56 3.21 -4.66
N SER A 107 0.72 4.23 -4.60
CA SER A 107 0.99 5.50 -3.93
C SER A 107 0.30 5.54 -2.56
N SER A 108 0.21 6.72 -1.95
CA SER A 108 -0.24 6.90 -0.58
C SER A 108 -1.07 8.17 -0.40
N ASP A 109 -1.93 8.19 0.63
CA ASP A 109 -2.57 9.38 1.19
C ASP A 109 -1.56 10.43 1.69
N TYR A 110 -0.30 10.06 1.96
CA TYR A 110 0.78 10.97 2.32
C TYR A 110 1.17 11.98 1.22
N VAL A 111 0.62 11.87 0.03
CA VAL A 111 0.73 12.93 -0.99
C VAL A 111 -0.09 14.18 -0.64
N PHE A 112 -0.99 14.08 0.33
CA PHE A 112 -1.81 15.19 0.83
C PHE A 112 -1.31 15.73 2.18
N ASP A 113 -1.66 16.99 2.47
CA ASP A 113 -1.30 17.67 3.73
C ASP A 113 -2.18 17.28 4.92
N GLY A 114 -3.34 16.68 4.68
CA GLY A 114 -4.27 16.27 5.74
C GLY A 114 -5.01 17.44 6.41
N HIS A 115 -5.16 18.58 5.76
CA HIS A 115 -5.94 19.69 6.34
C HIS A 115 -7.45 19.46 6.31
N ARG A 116 -7.95 18.74 5.28
CA ARG A 116 -9.37 18.42 5.14
C ARG A 116 -9.60 17.21 4.23
N GLY A 117 -9.59 16.02 4.81
CA GLY A 117 -10.06 14.81 4.12
C GLY A 117 -11.60 14.63 4.27
N PRO A 118 -12.18 13.63 3.61
CA PRO A 118 -11.51 12.74 2.66
C PRO A 118 -11.20 13.43 1.32
N PHE A 119 -9.97 13.22 0.84
CA PHE A 119 -9.52 13.75 -0.44
C PHE A 119 -10.04 12.93 -1.64
N THR A 120 -10.31 13.61 -2.75
CA THR A 120 -10.59 13.00 -4.05
C THR A 120 -9.35 12.96 -4.94
N GLU A 121 -9.42 12.25 -6.06
CA GLU A 121 -8.33 12.21 -7.05
C GLU A 121 -8.06 13.57 -7.71
N ASP A 122 -9.03 14.48 -7.68
CA ASP A 122 -8.94 15.82 -8.28
C ASP A 122 -8.39 16.90 -7.32
N ASP A 123 -8.24 16.54 -6.02
CA ASP A 123 -7.65 17.43 -5.03
C ASP A 123 -6.14 17.61 -5.26
N THR A 124 -5.65 18.81 -5.06
CA THR A 124 -4.23 19.16 -5.27
C THR A 124 -3.36 18.54 -4.18
N PRO A 125 -2.40 17.66 -4.53
CA PRO A 125 -1.47 17.09 -3.56
C PRO A 125 -0.53 18.14 -2.96
N ARG A 126 -0.26 18.02 -1.65
CA ARG A 126 0.68 18.86 -0.88
C ARG A 126 1.36 18.02 0.19
N PRO A 127 2.36 17.20 -0.16
CA PRO A 127 3.01 16.31 0.79
C PRO A 127 3.80 17.07 1.85
N LEU A 128 3.72 16.62 3.10
CA LEU A 128 4.40 17.25 4.24
C LEU A 128 5.86 16.81 4.39
N GLY A 129 6.21 15.59 3.95
CA GLY A 129 7.53 15.00 4.18
C GLY A 129 8.11 14.31 2.95
N VAL A 130 9.34 13.80 3.08
CA VAL A 130 10.11 13.13 2.01
C VAL A 130 9.37 11.95 1.43
N TYR A 131 8.77 11.08 2.27
CA TYR A 131 8.00 9.94 1.79
C TYR A 131 6.88 10.36 0.83
N GLY A 132 6.03 11.31 1.26
CA GLY A 132 4.94 11.82 0.43
C GLY A 132 5.43 12.47 -0.87
N ARG A 133 6.51 13.28 -0.80
CA ARG A 133 7.13 13.88 -2.00
C ARG A 133 7.65 12.84 -2.97
N SER A 134 8.37 11.81 -2.48
CA SER A 134 8.91 10.75 -3.34
C SER A 134 7.80 9.97 -4.06
N LYS A 135 6.67 9.72 -3.38
CA LYS A 135 5.50 9.07 -4.00
C LYS A 135 4.83 9.98 -5.02
N LEU A 136 4.62 11.27 -4.71
CA LEU A 136 3.99 12.22 -5.63
C LEU A 136 4.82 12.44 -6.90
N GLU A 137 6.13 12.62 -6.78
CA GLU A 137 7.00 12.78 -7.96
C GLU A 137 7.01 11.52 -8.84
N ALA A 138 6.92 10.32 -8.23
CA ALA A 138 6.75 9.08 -8.98
C ALA A 138 5.42 9.03 -9.73
N GLU A 139 4.29 9.40 -9.09
CA GLU A 139 2.98 9.50 -9.76
C GLU A 139 3.07 10.38 -10.99
N GLN A 140 3.58 11.60 -10.82
CA GLN A 140 3.68 12.60 -11.89
C GLN A 140 4.55 12.11 -13.04
N ALA A 141 5.73 11.55 -12.74
CA ALA A 141 6.64 11.03 -13.75
C ALA A 141 6.06 9.85 -14.53
N LEU A 142 5.38 8.91 -13.83
CA LEU A 142 4.75 7.74 -14.43
C LEU A 142 3.56 8.15 -15.32
N LEU A 143 2.66 8.99 -14.83
CA LEU A 143 1.50 9.47 -15.59
C LEU A 143 1.89 10.26 -16.84
N ALA A 144 3.00 11.01 -16.77
CA ALA A 144 3.49 11.81 -17.89
C ALA A 144 4.22 10.98 -18.96
N SER A 145 4.85 9.83 -18.61
CA SER A 145 5.79 9.14 -19.49
C SER A 145 5.44 7.69 -19.84
N VAL A 146 4.49 7.08 -19.14
CA VAL A 146 4.10 5.68 -19.34
C VAL A 146 2.69 5.56 -19.87
N ARG A 147 2.51 4.91 -21.03
CA ARG A 147 1.21 4.87 -21.74
C ARG A 147 0.13 4.07 -20.99
N ARG A 148 0.48 2.90 -20.45
CA ARG A 148 -0.43 1.99 -19.74
C ARG A 148 -0.04 1.97 -18.27
N VAL A 149 -0.40 3.02 -17.53
CA VAL A 149 -0.11 3.13 -16.11
C VAL A 149 -1.39 3.27 -15.30
N LEU A 150 -1.45 2.55 -14.19
CA LEU A 150 -2.47 2.65 -13.16
C LEU A 150 -1.79 3.07 -11.85
N VAL A 151 -2.13 4.23 -11.33
CA VAL A 151 -1.64 4.77 -10.06
C VAL A 151 -2.73 4.60 -9.03
N LEU A 152 -2.44 3.89 -7.94
CA LEU A 152 -3.38 3.60 -6.86
C LEU A 152 -2.91 4.27 -5.58
N ARG A 153 -3.61 5.33 -5.13
CA ARG A 153 -3.41 5.88 -3.79
C ARG A 153 -4.19 5.05 -2.79
N THR A 154 -3.50 4.63 -1.74
CA THR A 154 -4.07 3.84 -0.65
C THR A 154 -3.66 4.41 0.70
N SER A 155 -4.25 3.91 1.78
CA SER A 155 -4.00 4.43 3.13
C SER A 155 -4.00 3.29 4.14
N VAL A 156 -3.06 3.31 5.10
CA VAL A 156 -3.04 2.41 6.27
C VAL A 156 -3.38 0.96 5.92
N VAL A 157 -2.60 0.36 5.03
CA VAL A 157 -2.84 -1.02 4.60
C VAL A 157 -2.61 -1.99 5.76
N TYR A 158 -3.57 -2.87 5.98
CA TYR A 158 -3.51 -3.95 6.98
C TYR A 158 -4.08 -5.26 6.39
N GLY A 159 -3.84 -6.35 7.06
CA GLY A 159 -4.31 -7.67 6.65
C GLY A 159 -3.26 -8.74 6.88
N PRO A 160 -3.50 -9.99 6.47
CA PRO A 160 -2.53 -11.06 6.59
C PRO A 160 -1.23 -10.72 5.85
N GLU A 161 -0.10 -10.85 6.55
CA GLU A 161 1.23 -10.69 5.99
C GLU A 161 2.25 -11.55 6.72
N ARG A 162 3.30 -11.98 6.01
CA ARG A 162 4.34 -12.88 6.56
C ARG A 162 5.20 -12.22 7.63
N GLN A 163 5.41 -10.91 7.54
CA GLN A 163 6.31 -10.17 8.43
C GLN A 163 5.62 -9.59 9.66
N GLU A 164 4.29 -9.62 9.71
CA GLU A 164 3.46 -9.14 10.83
C GLU A 164 3.82 -7.71 11.29
N LYS A 165 4.11 -6.81 10.33
CA LYS A 165 4.62 -5.45 10.60
C LYS A 165 3.54 -4.37 10.54
N ASN A 166 2.35 -4.64 9.97
CA ASN A 166 1.31 -3.63 9.87
C ASN A 166 0.70 -3.29 11.24
N PHE A 167 -0.03 -2.17 11.28
CA PHE A 167 -0.60 -1.61 12.50
C PHE A 167 -1.43 -2.64 13.30
N ALA A 168 -2.26 -3.45 12.64
CA ALA A 168 -3.10 -4.42 13.32
C ALA A 168 -2.26 -5.49 14.04
N TYR A 169 -1.24 -6.05 13.39
CA TYR A 169 -0.34 -7.02 14.04
C TYR A 169 0.48 -6.41 15.17
N GLN A 170 0.98 -5.18 15.02
CA GLN A 170 1.70 -4.49 16.09
C GLN A 170 0.81 -4.34 17.34
N LEU A 171 -0.43 -3.90 17.14
CA LEU A 171 -1.40 -3.75 18.22
C LEU A 171 -1.73 -5.11 18.87
N ILE A 172 -2.08 -6.13 18.07
CA ILE A 172 -2.42 -7.47 18.58
C ILE A 172 -1.27 -8.01 19.43
N ARG A 173 -0.04 -7.90 18.96
CA ARG A 173 1.15 -8.35 19.68
C ARG A 173 1.36 -7.57 20.98
N ALA A 174 1.23 -6.25 20.96
CA ALA A 174 1.39 -5.42 22.16
C ALA A 174 0.35 -5.77 23.23
N CYS A 175 -0.93 -5.84 22.86
CA CYS A 175 -2.00 -6.19 23.80
C CYS A 175 -1.84 -7.61 24.37
N ARG A 176 -1.51 -8.59 23.53
CA ARG A 176 -1.25 -9.98 23.99
C ARG A 176 -0.06 -10.09 24.95
N ALA A 177 0.92 -9.20 24.81
CA ALA A 177 2.08 -9.11 25.70
C ALA A 177 1.83 -8.24 26.95
N GLY A 178 0.62 -7.72 27.16
CA GLY A 178 0.32 -6.80 28.26
C GLY A 178 1.01 -5.44 28.17
N GLN A 179 1.42 -5.06 26.95
CA GLN A 179 2.13 -3.80 26.69
C GLN A 179 1.17 -2.68 26.31
N THR A 180 1.48 -1.47 26.76
CA THR A 180 0.75 -0.27 26.35
C THR A 180 0.95 0.03 24.87
N PHE A 181 -0.14 0.32 24.17
CA PHE A 181 -0.13 0.84 22.80
C PHE A 181 -0.72 2.25 22.78
N ARG A 182 -0.07 3.17 22.05
CA ARG A 182 -0.41 4.61 22.07
C ARG A 182 -0.90 5.10 20.70
N PRO A 183 -2.16 4.82 20.32
CA PRO A 183 -2.72 5.27 19.05
C PRO A 183 -3.13 6.75 19.11
N ALA A 184 -2.84 7.49 18.02
CA ALA A 184 -3.23 8.90 17.90
C ALA A 184 -4.76 9.05 17.73
N VAL A 185 -5.34 10.05 18.41
CA VAL A 185 -6.77 10.40 18.31
C VAL A 185 -7.05 11.44 17.21
N ASP A 186 -6.00 12.04 16.65
CA ASP A 186 -6.07 13.14 15.69
C ASP A 186 -5.41 12.80 14.34
N GLN A 187 -5.02 11.54 14.09
CA GLN A 187 -4.58 11.05 12.78
C GLN A 187 -5.68 10.20 12.14
N ARG A 188 -6.45 10.81 11.26
CA ARG A 188 -7.54 10.17 10.51
C ARG A 188 -7.03 9.64 9.17
N ALA A 189 -7.48 8.45 8.79
CA ALA A 189 -7.07 7.76 7.57
C ALA A 189 -8.17 6.78 7.11
N SER A 190 -8.02 6.17 5.95
CA SER A 190 -8.92 5.13 5.42
C SER A 190 -8.25 3.76 5.49
N PRO A 191 -8.31 3.02 6.64
CA PRO A 191 -7.64 1.73 6.77
C PRO A 191 -8.09 0.75 5.70
N THR A 192 -7.13 0.17 5.00
CA THR A 192 -7.33 -0.59 3.78
C THR A 192 -6.97 -2.06 3.98
N TYR A 193 -7.91 -2.96 3.76
CA TYR A 193 -7.64 -4.39 3.79
C TYR A 193 -6.82 -4.82 2.56
N ASN A 194 -5.67 -5.44 2.77
CA ASN A 194 -4.71 -5.73 1.70
C ASN A 194 -5.26 -6.63 0.59
N ARG A 195 -6.15 -7.56 0.90
CA ARG A 195 -6.78 -8.43 -0.10
C ARG A 195 -7.81 -7.69 -0.96
N ASP A 196 -8.51 -6.69 -0.40
CA ASP A 196 -9.42 -5.83 -1.18
C ASP A 196 -8.60 -4.94 -2.12
N LEU A 197 -7.50 -4.35 -1.63
CA LEU A 197 -6.59 -3.57 -2.46
C LEU A 197 -6.03 -4.41 -3.62
N ALA A 198 -5.58 -5.63 -3.33
CA ALA A 198 -5.07 -6.54 -4.34
C ALA A 198 -6.15 -6.93 -5.36
N ALA A 199 -7.35 -7.30 -4.91
CA ALA A 199 -8.44 -7.69 -5.78
C ALA A 199 -8.94 -6.53 -6.66
N ALA A 200 -9.05 -5.33 -6.08
CA ALA A 200 -9.39 -4.12 -6.81
C ALA A 200 -8.33 -3.76 -7.86
N SER A 201 -7.03 -3.87 -7.50
CA SER A 201 -5.93 -3.63 -8.44
C SER A 201 -6.00 -4.56 -9.65
N VAL A 202 -6.23 -5.86 -9.42
CA VAL A 202 -6.34 -6.85 -10.49
C VAL A 202 -7.58 -6.59 -11.34
N GLU A 203 -8.73 -6.27 -10.73
CA GLU A 203 -9.97 -5.97 -11.46
C GLU A 203 -9.85 -4.72 -12.34
N LEU A 204 -9.21 -3.64 -11.85
CA LEU A 204 -8.97 -2.43 -12.65
C LEU A 204 -8.11 -2.74 -13.88
N VAL A 205 -7.09 -3.58 -13.72
CA VAL A 205 -6.23 -4.07 -14.81
C VAL A 205 -7.00 -4.92 -15.80
N GLU A 206 -7.82 -5.87 -15.35
CA GLU A 206 -8.65 -6.74 -16.20
C GLU A 206 -9.65 -5.94 -17.04
N ARG A 207 -10.14 -4.82 -16.50
CA ARG A 207 -11.02 -3.87 -17.22
C ARG A 207 -10.27 -2.94 -18.17
N GLY A 208 -8.93 -3.04 -18.26
CA GLY A 208 -8.10 -2.20 -19.11
C GLY A 208 -8.02 -0.72 -18.69
N LEU A 209 -8.28 -0.43 -17.41
CA LEU A 209 -8.27 0.93 -16.90
C LEU A 209 -6.84 1.45 -16.70
N ALA A 210 -6.69 2.77 -16.81
CA ALA A 210 -5.44 3.49 -16.61
C ALA A 210 -5.72 4.82 -15.90
N GLY A 211 -4.67 5.49 -15.42
CA GLY A 211 -4.78 6.76 -14.72
C GLY A 211 -4.73 6.62 -13.20
N LEU A 212 -5.30 7.59 -12.48
CA LEU A 212 -5.22 7.71 -11.03
C LEU A 212 -6.54 7.33 -10.37
N TYR A 213 -6.46 6.47 -9.35
CA TYR A 213 -7.61 6.07 -8.53
C TYR A 213 -7.23 6.01 -7.06
N HIS A 214 -8.19 6.34 -6.19
CA HIS A 214 -8.10 6.04 -4.76
C HIS A 214 -8.69 4.65 -4.49
N VAL A 215 -7.86 3.76 -3.96
CA VAL A 215 -8.27 2.40 -3.56
C VAL A 215 -7.90 2.19 -2.10
N ALA A 216 -8.87 2.42 -1.24
CA ALA A 216 -8.72 2.38 0.21
C ALA A 216 -9.97 1.80 0.87
N GLY A 217 -9.96 1.64 2.18
CA GLY A 217 -11.17 1.28 2.93
C GLY A 217 -12.24 2.35 2.79
N SER A 218 -13.52 1.93 2.77
CA SER A 218 -14.68 2.80 2.51
C SER A 218 -15.03 3.78 3.63
N ALA A 219 -14.32 3.76 4.75
CA ALA A 219 -14.57 4.65 5.89
C ALA A 219 -13.27 5.27 6.42
N THR A 220 -13.37 6.52 6.86
CA THR A 220 -12.27 7.27 7.48
C THR A 220 -12.47 7.33 8.99
N LEU A 221 -11.44 6.95 9.75
CA LEU A 221 -11.42 7.03 11.21
C LEU A 221 -10.01 7.34 11.71
N ASP A 222 -9.91 7.82 12.96
CA ASP A 222 -8.61 8.03 13.58
C ASP A 222 -7.95 6.72 14.03
N ARG A 223 -6.66 6.79 14.37
CA ARG A 223 -5.89 5.62 14.77
C ARG A 223 -6.41 4.94 16.04
N TYR A 224 -6.94 5.72 16.99
CA TYR A 224 -7.50 5.18 18.23
C TYR A 224 -8.80 4.44 17.97
N ALA A 225 -9.71 5.02 17.18
CA ALA A 225 -10.94 4.36 16.77
C ALA A 225 -10.66 3.05 16.01
N PHE A 226 -9.65 3.05 15.12
CA PHE A 226 -9.22 1.82 14.45
C PHE A 226 -8.63 0.79 15.43
N ALA A 227 -7.86 1.24 16.44
CA ALA A 227 -7.33 0.35 17.48
C ALA A 227 -8.43 -0.29 18.33
N LEU A 228 -9.49 0.45 18.66
CA LEU A 228 -10.66 -0.10 19.35
C LEU A 228 -11.33 -1.23 18.53
N LEU A 229 -11.52 -1.02 17.22
CA LEU A 229 -12.07 -2.06 16.33
C LEU A 229 -11.16 -3.31 16.27
N VAL A 230 -9.84 -3.13 16.24
CA VAL A 230 -8.91 -4.28 16.32
C VAL A 230 -9.10 -5.04 17.62
N CYS A 231 -9.18 -4.34 18.77
CA CYS A 231 -9.41 -5.00 20.06
C CYS A 231 -10.73 -5.77 20.06
N ASP A 232 -11.81 -5.17 19.57
CA ASP A 232 -13.12 -5.82 19.52
C ASP A 232 -13.14 -7.07 18.66
N VAL A 233 -12.61 -6.95 17.45
CA VAL A 233 -12.59 -8.07 16.51
C VAL A 233 -11.71 -9.20 17.00
N PHE A 234 -10.57 -8.91 17.62
CA PHE A 234 -9.61 -9.94 18.07
C PHE A 234 -9.75 -10.33 19.55
N GLY A 235 -10.75 -9.81 20.28
CA GLY A 235 -11.01 -10.12 21.68
C GLY A 235 -9.87 -9.69 22.62
N LEU A 236 -9.27 -8.51 22.38
CA LEU A 236 -8.15 -7.98 23.14
C LEU A 236 -8.62 -7.02 24.23
N ASP A 237 -7.87 -6.93 25.32
CA ASP A 237 -8.14 -5.98 26.39
C ASP A 237 -7.81 -4.55 25.96
N ARG A 238 -8.84 -3.69 25.92
CA ARG A 238 -8.74 -2.27 25.56
C ARG A 238 -8.00 -1.43 26.59
N SER A 239 -7.79 -1.92 27.82
CA SER A 239 -7.06 -1.20 28.89
C SER A 239 -5.61 -0.92 28.53
N HIS A 240 -5.06 -1.67 27.57
CA HIS A 240 -3.72 -1.44 27.02
C HIS A 240 -3.65 -0.26 26.05
N LEU A 241 -4.79 0.30 25.61
CA LEU A 241 -4.83 1.44 24.70
C LEU A 241 -4.78 2.76 25.47
N VAL A 242 -3.76 3.55 25.24
CA VAL A 242 -3.62 4.91 25.79
C VAL A 242 -3.75 5.92 24.64
N PRO A 243 -4.92 6.59 24.49
CA PRO A 243 -5.09 7.58 23.44
C PRO A 243 -4.16 8.77 23.65
N VAL A 244 -3.54 9.23 22.55
CA VAL A 244 -2.60 10.35 22.57
C VAL A 244 -2.85 11.29 21.40
N LYS A 245 -2.38 12.53 21.49
CA LYS A 245 -2.30 13.42 20.33
C LYS A 245 -1.03 13.15 19.53
N THR A 246 -1.04 13.48 18.26
CA THR A 246 0.15 13.38 17.38
C THR A 246 1.34 14.13 17.97
N SER A 247 1.10 15.28 18.60
CA SER A 247 2.14 16.09 19.25
C SER A 247 2.86 15.40 20.43
N GLU A 248 2.26 14.33 20.96
CA GLU A 248 2.85 13.51 22.04
C GLU A 248 3.66 12.30 21.51
N LEU A 249 3.68 12.12 20.18
CA LEU A 249 4.44 11.08 19.51
C LEU A 249 5.75 11.66 18.99
N SER A 250 6.86 10.92 19.15
CA SER A 250 8.17 11.32 18.65
C SER A 250 8.29 11.06 17.14
N GLN A 251 7.43 11.71 16.35
CA GLN A 251 7.44 11.62 14.88
C GLN A 251 8.31 12.75 14.31
N LYS A 252 9.25 12.41 13.42
CA LYS A 252 10.23 13.37 12.87
C LYS A 252 9.63 14.35 11.88
N THR A 253 8.63 13.89 11.11
CA THR A 253 7.95 14.74 10.11
C THR A 253 6.45 14.81 10.37
N GLY A 254 5.81 15.87 9.89
CA GLY A 254 4.36 16.04 9.98
C GLY A 254 3.61 14.85 9.37
N ARG A 255 2.52 14.46 10.02
CA ARG A 255 1.58 13.46 9.49
C ARG A 255 0.31 14.16 9.02
N PRO A 256 -0.29 13.72 7.89
CA PRO A 256 -1.62 14.17 7.53
C PRO A 256 -2.60 13.87 8.67
N LEU A 257 -3.18 14.91 9.29
CA LEU A 257 -4.09 14.70 10.41
C LEU A 257 -5.48 14.23 9.95
N ASP A 258 -5.93 14.68 8.79
CA ASP A 258 -7.15 14.19 8.14
C ASP A 258 -6.83 13.73 6.71
N GLY A 259 -6.17 12.58 6.61
CA GLY A 259 -5.65 11.97 5.37
C GLY A 259 -6.62 10.98 4.71
N GLY A 260 -7.91 10.96 5.08
CA GLY A 260 -8.89 10.07 4.48
C GLY A 260 -8.98 10.23 2.96
N LEU A 261 -9.28 9.13 2.27
CA LEU A 261 -9.43 9.08 0.80
C LEU A 261 -10.88 8.78 0.42
N SER A 262 -11.45 9.57 -0.49
CA SER A 262 -12.69 9.23 -1.17
C SER A 262 -12.42 8.13 -2.20
N VAL A 263 -13.16 7.04 -2.11
CA VAL A 263 -13.01 5.89 -3.03
C VAL A 263 -14.14 5.83 -4.06
N ALA A 264 -14.96 6.87 -4.17
CA ALA A 264 -16.17 6.90 -4.98
C ALA A 264 -15.89 6.60 -6.47
N ARG A 265 -14.79 7.12 -7.03
CA ARG A 265 -14.39 6.88 -8.42
C ARG A 265 -14.08 5.41 -8.68
N ALA A 266 -13.28 4.79 -7.85
CA ALA A 266 -12.95 3.37 -7.98
C ALA A 266 -14.18 2.49 -7.70
N GLN A 267 -14.94 2.80 -6.65
CA GLN A 267 -16.10 2.01 -6.23
C GLN A 267 -17.21 1.95 -7.30
N ALA A 268 -17.39 3.02 -8.08
CA ALA A 268 -18.33 3.05 -9.21
C ALA A 268 -17.93 2.10 -10.35
N LEU A 269 -16.67 1.70 -10.41
CA LEU A 269 -16.11 0.83 -11.46
C LEU A 269 -15.89 -0.61 -10.99
N LEU A 270 -15.79 -0.86 -9.70
CA LEU A 270 -15.40 -2.16 -9.15
C LEU A 270 -16.62 -3.01 -8.76
N ALA A 271 -16.58 -4.29 -9.09
CA ALA A 271 -17.40 -5.32 -8.45
C ALA A 271 -16.79 -5.77 -7.11
N THR A 272 -15.46 -5.69 -6.98
CA THR A 272 -14.73 -5.95 -5.73
C THR A 272 -15.15 -4.95 -4.66
N PRO A 273 -15.63 -5.40 -3.48
CA PRO A 273 -15.98 -4.50 -2.41
C PRO A 273 -14.74 -3.87 -1.79
N LEU A 274 -14.76 -2.56 -1.55
CA LEU A 274 -13.79 -1.88 -0.69
C LEU A 274 -14.37 -1.84 0.72
N ARG A 275 -14.02 -2.85 1.53
CA ARG A 275 -14.58 -3.04 2.88
C ARG A 275 -14.27 -1.88 3.80
N GLY A 276 -15.22 -1.57 4.68
CA GLY A 276 -14.96 -0.75 5.86
C GLY A 276 -14.05 -1.48 6.86
N PRO A 277 -13.42 -0.74 7.81
CA PRO A 277 -12.41 -1.29 8.73
C PRO A 277 -12.85 -2.52 9.50
N GLU A 278 -14.08 -2.54 10.06
CA GLU A 278 -14.57 -3.67 10.83
C GLU A 278 -14.72 -4.94 9.98
N ALA A 279 -15.33 -4.84 8.81
CA ALA A 279 -15.51 -5.97 7.91
C ALA A 279 -14.16 -6.52 7.40
N GLY A 280 -13.20 -5.63 7.12
CA GLY A 280 -11.84 -6.02 6.75
C GLY A 280 -11.08 -6.71 7.89
N LEU A 281 -11.23 -6.24 9.14
CA LEU A 281 -10.64 -6.89 10.33
C LEU A 281 -11.23 -8.27 10.59
N ARG A 282 -12.55 -8.44 10.43
CA ARG A 282 -13.20 -9.77 10.53
C ARG A 282 -12.65 -10.72 9.48
N ALA A 283 -12.53 -10.27 8.23
CA ALA A 283 -11.92 -11.06 7.16
C ALA A 283 -10.42 -11.37 7.42
N MET A 284 -9.67 -10.44 8.03
CA MET A 284 -8.30 -10.70 8.47
C MET A 284 -8.26 -11.78 9.54
N ARG A 285 -9.12 -11.70 10.56
CA ARG A 285 -9.19 -12.68 11.65
C ARG A 285 -9.48 -14.08 11.11
N GLU A 286 -10.48 -14.21 10.24
CA GLU A 286 -10.80 -15.50 9.58
C GLU A 286 -9.60 -16.06 8.80
N ALA A 287 -8.88 -15.20 8.08
CA ALA A 287 -7.76 -15.60 7.23
C ALA A 287 -6.52 -16.07 8.01
N ILE A 288 -6.34 -15.64 9.26
CA ILE A 288 -5.19 -16.02 10.10
C ILE A 288 -5.52 -17.09 11.14
N GLY A 289 -6.72 -17.66 11.06
CA GLY A 289 -7.11 -18.80 11.92
C GLY A 289 -7.66 -18.38 13.28
N GLY A 290 -8.20 -17.18 13.39
CA GLY A 290 -9.06 -16.73 14.48
C GLY A 290 -8.54 -16.32 15.72
#